data_694e8ad78cb00b42778fbe3208b8171a
#
_entry.id   694e8ad78cb00b42778fbe3208b8171a
#
_cell.length_a   1.000
_cell.length_b   1.000
_cell.length_c   1.000
_cell.angle_alpha   90.00
_cell.angle_beta   90.00
_cell.angle_gamma   90.00
#
_symmetry.space_group_name_H-M   'P 1'
#
loop_
_entity.id
_entity.type
_entity.pdbx_description
1 polymer ?
#
loop_
_entity_poly.entity_id
_entity_poly.type
_entity_poly.pdbx_seq_one_letter_code
_entity_poly.pdbx_strand_id
1 'polypeptide(L)'
;MNNFKNRIRLNSTEDEIVNYYDKNGKKIGTVEREEGIEKGLLLKAVQIWIINPETKQVLMQERSHKKVNDPGMIDVSASGHVQTGEVPMQAIIREGKEEIGERAFEKLIPTIKKLNEFEIDFSKDGRKGKYLTYEYLAYSCEKLEAYTKQDSEVEKLFFMDYEDVKKMIINKEKKCRIPYNKDTKKLLELIDNELYGEIQLTKEEK
;
A
#
# COMPACT_ATOMS: atom_id res chain seq x y z
N MET A 1 -26.51 -31.07 11.96
CA MET A 1 -25.82 -30.00 12.71
C MET A 1 -24.35 -30.22 12.55
N ASN A 2 -23.56 -29.28 12.17
CA ASN A 2 -22.15 -29.30 11.75
C ASN A 2 -21.87 -29.66 10.27
N ASN A 3 -22.13 -28.71 9.38
CA ASN A 3 -21.66 -28.78 8.00
C ASN A 3 -21.17 -27.41 7.51
N PHE A 4 -20.22 -26.80 8.23
CA PHE A 4 -19.57 -25.54 7.83
C PHE A 4 -18.02 -25.58 7.86
N LYS A 5 -17.41 -26.78 7.94
CA LYS A 5 -15.94 -26.88 8.08
C LYS A 5 -15.18 -27.51 6.92
N ASN A 6 -15.72 -27.53 5.73
CA ASN A 6 -14.96 -28.00 4.54
C ASN A 6 -15.14 -27.04 3.36
N ARG A 7 -14.75 -25.76 3.51
CA ARG A 7 -14.29 -24.98 2.39
C ARG A 7 -12.81 -25.26 2.23
N ILE A 8 -12.48 -26.02 1.19
CA ILE A 8 -11.15 -26.36 0.72
C ILE A 8 -10.31 -25.09 0.71
N ARG A 9 -9.32 -24.99 1.62
CA ARG A 9 -8.20 -24.03 1.56
C ARG A 9 -7.31 -24.45 0.37
N LEU A 10 -7.63 -23.95 -0.82
CA LEU A 10 -6.74 -24.00 -1.96
C LEU A 10 -5.92 -22.71 -1.97
N ASN A 11 -4.62 -22.85 -1.76
CA ASN A 11 -3.58 -21.82 -1.77
C ASN A 11 -3.68 -20.79 -0.64
N SER A 12 -3.43 -21.18 0.60
CA SER A 12 -3.02 -20.27 1.64
C SER A 12 -1.49 -20.13 1.61
N THR A 13 -0.98 -18.92 1.35
CA THR A 13 0.14 -18.39 2.11
C THR A 13 -0.01 -18.85 3.57
N GLU A 14 1.05 -19.29 4.19
CA GLU A 14 1.11 -19.64 5.63
C GLU A 14 0.31 -18.62 6.44
N ASP A 15 -0.43 -19.04 7.47
CA ASP A 15 -1.29 -18.18 8.29
C ASP A 15 -0.46 -16.98 8.78
N GLU A 16 -0.68 -15.82 8.17
CA GLU A 16 0.10 -14.60 8.45
C GLU A 16 -0.26 -14.09 9.84
N ILE A 17 0.67 -14.22 10.78
CA ILE A 17 0.48 -13.75 12.16
C ILE A 17 0.93 -12.30 12.28
N VAL A 18 0.00 -11.46 12.69
CA VAL A 18 0.19 -10.02 12.87
C VAL A 18 -0.03 -9.59 14.31
N ASN A 19 0.57 -8.48 14.70
CA ASN A 19 0.26 -7.84 15.97
C ASN A 19 -0.98 -6.96 15.85
N TYR A 20 -1.80 -6.91 16.92
CA TYR A 20 -2.86 -5.92 17.02
C TYR A 20 -2.62 -4.97 18.20
N TYR A 21 -3.20 -3.78 18.10
CA TYR A 21 -2.85 -2.62 18.93
C TYR A 21 -4.09 -1.97 19.54
N ASP A 22 -3.90 -1.25 20.63
CA ASP A 22 -4.91 -0.32 21.16
C ASP A 22 -4.88 1.02 20.40
N LYS A 23 -5.83 1.89 20.71
CA LYS A 23 -5.93 3.24 20.11
C LYS A 23 -4.72 4.16 20.35
N ASN A 24 -3.85 3.80 21.27
CA ASN A 24 -2.62 4.55 21.58
C ASN A 24 -1.40 3.93 20.89
N GLY A 25 -1.59 2.91 20.04
CA GLY A 25 -0.51 2.21 19.34
C GLY A 25 0.25 1.20 20.19
N LYS A 26 -0.20 0.89 21.42
CA LYS A 26 0.40 -0.14 22.27
C LYS A 26 -0.03 -1.52 21.79
N LYS A 27 0.92 -2.43 21.60
CA LYS A 27 0.65 -3.84 21.28
C LYS A 27 -0.18 -4.49 22.38
N ILE A 28 -1.28 -5.13 21.99
CA ILE A 28 -2.18 -5.90 22.87
C ILE A 28 -1.88 -7.39 22.76
N GLY A 29 -1.63 -7.89 21.54
CA GLY A 29 -1.39 -9.30 21.32
C GLY A 29 -1.06 -9.61 19.87
N THR A 30 -1.20 -10.88 19.52
CA THR A 30 -1.01 -11.42 18.16
C THR A 30 -2.29 -12.12 17.71
N VAL A 31 -2.55 -12.13 16.42
CA VAL A 31 -3.75 -12.74 15.82
C VAL A 31 -3.40 -13.17 14.40
N GLU A 32 -4.10 -14.17 13.88
CA GLU A 32 -4.09 -14.45 12.44
C GLU A 32 -4.72 -13.26 11.70
N ARG A 33 -4.08 -12.85 10.60
CA ARG A 33 -4.44 -11.63 9.86
C ARG A 33 -5.92 -11.51 9.51
N GLU A 34 -6.50 -12.55 8.91
CA GLU A 34 -7.91 -12.52 8.47
C GLU A 34 -8.86 -12.44 9.68
N GLU A 35 -8.53 -13.15 10.76
CA GLU A 35 -9.27 -13.05 12.01
C GLU A 35 -9.21 -11.64 12.60
N GLY A 36 -8.03 -11.00 12.57
CA GLY A 36 -7.83 -9.62 13.01
C GLY A 36 -8.68 -8.63 12.22
N ILE A 37 -8.70 -8.78 10.89
CA ILE A 37 -9.53 -7.98 9.97
C ILE A 37 -11.02 -8.19 10.27
N GLU A 38 -11.46 -9.44 10.41
CA GLU A 38 -12.85 -9.76 10.71
C GLU A 38 -13.35 -9.19 12.04
N LYS A 39 -12.47 -9.19 13.04
CA LYS A 39 -12.76 -8.62 14.37
C LYS A 39 -12.63 -7.10 14.43
N GLY A 40 -12.20 -6.44 13.36
CA GLY A 40 -11.98 -4.98 13.32
C GLY A 40 -10.88 -4.51 14.26
N LEU A 41 -9.86 -5.35 14.51
CA LEU A 41 -8.74 -4.99 15.35
C LEU A 41 -7.84 -3.99 14.61
N LEU A 42 -7.20 -3.10 15.37
CA LEU A 42 -6.21 -2.18 14.80
C LEU A 42 -4.92 -2.94 14.48
N LEU A 43 -4.61 -3.10 13.21
CA LEU A 43 -3.40 -3.73 12.71
C LEU A 43 -2.42 -2.66 12.21
N LYS A 44 -1.19 -3.06 11.85
CA LYS A 44 -0.26 -2.18 11.14
C LYS A 44 -0.11 -2.60 9.69
N ALA A 45 -0.13 -1.61 8.80
CA ALA A 45 0.07 -1.79 7.38
C ALA A 45 1.17 -0.85 6.86
N VAL A 46 1.70 -1.18 5.69
CA VAL A 46 2.69 -0.39 4.97
C VAL A 46 2.24 -0.18 3.54
N GLN A 47 2.54 0.99 2.99
CA GLN A 47 2.29 1.33 1.59
C GLN A 47 3.48 2.09 1.02
N ILE A 48 3.80 1.88 -0.24
CA ILE A 48 4.86 2.62 -0.94
C ILE A 48 4.38 3.16 -2.27
N TRP A 49 4.76 4.39 -2.54
CA TRP A 49 4.58 5.11 -3.79
C TRP A 49 5.91 5.14 -4.52
N ILE A 50 6.02 4.48 -5.67
CA ILE A 50 7.22 4.50 -6.50
C ILE A 50 6.97 5.47 -7.63
N ILE A 51 7.77 6.55 -7.65
CA ILE A 51 7.56 7.67 -8.56
C ILE A 51 8.76 7.81 -9.48
N ASN A 52 8.50 8.00 -10.76
CA ASN A 52 9.49 8.46 -11.70
C ASN A 52 9.55 10.00 -11.64
N PRO A 53 10.64 10.60 -11.12
CA PRO A 53 10.72 12.04 -10.94
C PRO A 53 10.85 12.80 -12.27
N GLU A 54 11.31 12.15 -13.34
CA GLU A 54 11.46 12.76 -14.67
C GLU A 54 10.12 12.85 -15.41
N THR A 55 9.38 11.73 -15.45
CA THR A 55 8.10 11.65 -16.17
C THR A 55 6.89 12.02 -15.33
N LYS A 56 7.05 12.18 -14.00
CA LYS A 56 5.97 12.42 -13.03
C LYS A 56 4.91 11.30 -13.02
N GLN A 57 5.34 10.08 -13.34
CA GLN A 57 4.49 8.90 -13.32
C GLN A 57 4.68 8.10 -12.04
N VAL A 58 3.62 7.48 -11.59
CA VAL A 58 3.59 6.57 -10.43
C VAL A 58 3.43 5.15 -10.92
N LEU A 59 4.22 4.22 -10.37
CA LEU A 59 3.97 2.80 -10.55
C LEU A 59 2.74 2.42 -9.73
N MET A 60 1.68 1.97 -10.40
CA MET A 60 0.44 1.52 -9.79
C MET A 60 0.28 0.02 -10.01
N GLN A 61 -0.50 -0.63 -9.16
CA GLN A 61 -0.90 -2.02 -9.36
C GLN A 61 -2.42 -2.16 -9.51
N GLU A 62 -2.84 -3.08 -10.35
CA GLU A 62 -4.17 -3.68 -10.31
C GLU A 62 -4.07 -4.94 -9.46
N ARG A 63 -4.89 -5.04 -8.42
CA ARG A 63 -4.91 -6.19 -7.51
C ARG A 63 -5.39 -7.43 -8.21
N SER A 64 -4.79 -8.57 -7.90
CA SER A 64 -5.20 -9.85 -8.48
C SER A 64 -6.69 -10.13 -8.28
N HIS A 65 -7.35 -10.63 -9.31
CA HIS A 65 -8.75 -11.10 -9.24
C HIS A 65 -8.93 -12.32 -8.32
N LYS A 66 -7.82 -12.93 -7.86
CA LYS A 66 -7.82 -14.04 -6.90
C LYS A 66 -7.94 -13.57 -5.45
N LYS A 67 -7.72 -12.26 -5.19
CA LYS A 67 -7.80 -11.70 -3.83
C LYS A 67 -9.24 -11.71 -3.31
N VAL A 68 -9.40 -12.03 -2.03
CA VAL A 68 -10.70 -11.99 -1.34
C VAL A 68 -11.18 -10.56 -1.17
N ASN A 69 -10.25 -9.64 -0.84
CA ASN A 69 -10.57 -8.25 -0.57
C ASN A 69 -10.17 -7.37 -1.75
N ASP A 70 -11.11 -6.56 -2.24
CA ASP A 70 -10.91 -5.57 -3.30
C ASP A 70 -10.25 -6.12 -4.59
N PRO A 71 -10.72 -7.25 -5.18
CA PRO A 71 -10.15 -7.80 -6.41
C PRO A 71 -10.30 -6.84 -7.59
N GLY A 72 -9.25 -6.70 -8.42
CA GLY A 72 -9.25 -5.86 -9.61
C GLY A 72 -9.28 -4.35 -9.35
N MET A 73 -9.15 -3.91 -8.09
CA MET A 73 -9.01 -2.48 -7.77
C MET A 73 -7.57 -2.00 -7.99
N ILE A 74 -7.45 -0.72 -8.34
CA ILE A 74 -6.17 -0.03 -8.50
C ILE A 74 -5.68 0.42 -7.12
N ASP A 75 -4.44 0.09 -6.80
CA ASP A 75 -3.79 0.36 -5.52
C ASP A 75 -2.41 1.00 -5.74
N VAL A 76 -1.78 1.43 -4.65
CA VAL A 76 -0.40 1.94 -4.61
C VAL A 76 0.60 0.92 -5.17
N SER A 77 1.86 1.31 -5.34
CA SER A 77 2.89 0.47 -5.98
C SER A 77 3.08 -0.88 -5.31
N ALA A 78 3.14 -0.92 -3.97
CA ALA A 78 3.11 -2.14 -3.17
C ALA A 78 2.54 -1.85 -1.78
N SER A 79 1.92 -2.85 -1.15
CA SER A 79 1.30 -2.69 0.17
C SER A 79 1.13 -4.02 0.88
N GLY A 80 1.23 -4.01 2.21
CA GLY A 80 0.98 -5.21 2.99
C GLY A 80 0.92 -4.97 4.49
N HIS A 81 0.95 -6.05 5.26
CA HIS A 81 0.84 -5.98 6.71
C HIS A 81 2.21 -6.10 7.38
N VAL A 82 2.35 -5.47 8.54
CA VAL A 82 3.52 -5.65 9.39
C VAL A 82 3.35 -6.94 10.19
N GLN A 83 4.13 -7.96 9.86
CA GLN A 83 4.09 -9.25 10.53
C GLN A 83 4.67 -9.17 11.95
N THR A 84 4.37 -10.20 12.76
CA THR A 84 4.95 -10.32 14.10
C THR A 84 6.48 -10.43 14.02
N GLY A 85 7.16 -9.53 14.72
CA GLY A 85 8.64 -9.46 14.72
C GLY A 85 9.24 -8.49 13.71
N GLU A 86 8.44 -7.94 12.77
CA GLU A 86 8.89 -6.92 11.84
C GLU A 86 8.68 -5.51 12.38
N VAL A 87 9.51 -4.59 11.89
CA VAL A 87 9.25 -3.14 11.92
C VAL A 87 8.73 -2.69 10.54
N PRO A 88 8.00 -1.56 10.44
CA PRO A 88 7.35 -1.15 9.19
C PRO A 88 8.29 -1.07 7.97
N MET A 89 9.56 -0.66 8.16
CA MET A 89 10.55 -0.63 7.07
C MET A 89 10.89 -2.03 6.56
N GLN A 90 10.98 -3.03 7.43
CA GLN A 90 11.23 -4.41 7.02
C GLN A 90 10.04 -4.98 6.25
N ALA A 91 8.81 -4.69 6.73
CA ALA A 91 7.59 -5.11 6.06
C ALA A 91 7.51 -4.54 4.63
N ILE A 92 7.74 -3.23 4.43
CA ILE A 92 7.66 -2.65 3.08
C ILE A 92 8.75 -3.16 2.15
N ILE A 93 9.94 -3.50 2.67
CA ILE A 93 11.00 -4.12 1.87
C ILE A 93 10.59 -5.54 1.45
N ARG A 94 10.00 -6.32 2.33
CA ARG A 94 9.49 -7.67 2.02
C ARG A 94 8.36 -7.60 0.99
N GLU A 95 7.31 -6.84 1.25
CA GLU A 95 6.15 -6.69 0.35
C GLU A 95 6.55 -6.17 -1.03
N GLY A 96 7.43 -5.17 -1.07
CA GLY A 96 7.91 -4.64 -2.33
C GLY A 96 8.71 -5.66 -3.15
N LYS A 97 9.54 -6.49 -2.52
CA LYS A 97 10.25 -7.58 -3.19
C LYS A 97 9.29 -8.64 -3.71
N GLU A 98 8.28 -8.99 -2.93
CA GLU A 98 7.26 -9.99 -3.27
C GLU A 98 6.36 -9.50 -4.41
N GLU A 99 5.76 -8.32 -4.29
CA GLU A 99 4.73 -7.82 -5.22
C GLU A 99 5.28 -7.27 -6.53
N ILE A 100 6.47 -6.64 -6.52
CA ILE A 100 7.02 -5.94 -7.70
C ILE A 100 8.41 -6.41 -8.13
N GLY A 101 8.93 -7.44 -7.48
CA GLY A 101 10.17 -8.13 -7.88
C GLY A 101 11.41 -7.69 -7.12
N GLU A 102 12.13 -8.70 -6.60
CA GLU A 102 13.28 -8.52 -5.71
C GLU A 102 14.36 -7.61 -6.32
N ARG A 103 14.78 -7.91 -7.56
CA ARG A 103 15.85 -7.16 -8.23
C ARG A 103 15.53 -5.69 -8.46
N ALA A 104 14.28 -5.39 -8.82
CA ALA A 104 13.83 -4.02 -9.03
C ALA A 104 13.76 -3.29 -7.70
N PHE A 105 13.18 -3.93 -6.68
CA PHE A 105 12.98 -3.29 -5.38
C PHE A 105 14.30 -3.05 -4.63
N GLU A 106 15.30 -3.92 -4.76
CA GLU A 106 16.63 -3.72 -4.14
C GLU A 106 17.28 -2.40 -4.57
N LYS A 107 17.09 -1.98 -5.81
CA LYS A 107 17.59 -0.69 -6.30
C LYS A 107 16.87 0.50 -5.67
N LEU A 108 15.64 0.32 -5.20
CA LEU A 108 14.83 1.38 -4.59
C LEU A 108 15.18 1.59 -3.12
N ILE A 109 15.67 0.56 -2.41
CA ILE A 109 15.91 0.61 -0.97
C ILE A 109 16.66 1.87 -0.52
N PRO A 110 17.75 2.32 -1.18
CA PRO A 110 18.48 3.53 -0.79
C PRO A 110 17.67 4.83 -0.93
N THR A 111 16.59 4.82 -1.71
CA THR A 111 15.75 6.00 -1.98
C THR A 111 14.48 6.02 -1.13
N ILE A 112 14.19 4.94 -0.38
CA ILE A 112 12.96 4.84 0.41
C ILE A 112 13.00 5.86 1.55
N LYS A 113 11.96 6.68 1.61
CA LYS A 113 11.72 7.59 2.72
C LYS A 113 10.31 7.44 3.25
N LYS A 114 10.17 7.55 4.57
CA LYS A 114 8.85 7.62 5.20
C LYS A 114 8.27 9.01 4.96
N LEU A 115 7.05 9.07 4.43
CA LEU A 115 6.31 10.32 4.23
C LEU A 115 5.44 10.65 5.44
N ASN A 116 4.64 9.68 5.90
CA ASN A 116 3.65 9.91 6.94
C ASN A 116 3.25 8.59 7.61
N GLU A 117 2.41 8.69 8.64
CA GLU A 117 1.63 7.58 9.19
C GLU A 117 0.25 8.09 9.59
N PHE A 118 -0.78 7.29 9.37
CA PHE A 118 -2.14 7.63 9.75
C PHE A 118 -3.03 6.38 9.86
N GLU A 119 -4.16 6.55 10.54
CA GLU A 119 -5.13 5.49 10.71
C GLU A 119 -6.10 5.46 9.52
N ILE A 120 -6.21 4.30 8.86
CA ILE A 120 -7.24 4.02 7.86
C ILE A 120 -8.28 3.07 8.47
N ASP A 121 -9.53 3.49 8.47
CA ASP A 121 -10.67 2.68 8.89
C ASP A 121 -11.60 2.43 7.70
N PHE A 122 -11.47 1.28 7.08
CA PHE A 122 -12.27 0.88 5.94
C PHE A 122 -13.74 0.57 6.28
N SER A 123 -14.09 0.43 7.57
CA SER A 123 -15.50 0.20 7.98
C SER A 123 -16.42 1.34 7.58
N LYS A 124 -15.88 2.56 7.47
CA LYS A 124 -16.62 3.74 7.01
C LYS A 124 -17.07 3.66 5.56
N ASP A 125 -16.39 2.83 4.76
CA ASP A 125 -16.70 2.59 3.34
C ASP A 125 -17.41 1.23 3.13
N GLY A 126 -17.90 0.60 4.22
CA GLY A 126 -18.54 -0.71 4.16
C GLY A 126 -17.60 -1.89 3.92
N ARG A 127 -16.28 -1.65 3.95
CA ARG A 127 -15.21 -2.66 3.86
C ARG A 127 -14.76 -3.08 5.25
N LYS A 128 -13.96 -4.14 5.35
CA LYS A 128 -13.37 -4.58 6.62
C LYS A 128 -11.92 -4.11 6.75
N GLY A 129 -11.48 -3.89 7.98
CA GLY A 129 -10.10 -3.60 8.34
C GLY A 129 -9.89 -2.20 8.90
N LYS A 130 -9.02 -2.13 9.88
CA LYS A 130 -8.58 -0.92 10.54
C LYS A 130 -7.07 -0.96 10.72
N TYR A 131 -6.37 0.05 10.20
CA TYR A 131 -4.92 0.01 10.09
C TYR A 131 -4.27 1.31 10.54
N LEU A 132 -3.19 1.21 11.32
CA LEU A 132 -2.17 2.25 11.38
C LEU A 132 -1.22 2.03 10.20
N THR A 133 -1.35 2.85 9.18
CA THR A 133 -0.65 2.71 7.90
C THR A 133 0.58 3.62 7.86
N TYR A 134 1.72 3.05 7.51
CA TYR A 134 2.99 3.74 7.29
C TYR A 134 3.18 3.96 5.79
N GLU A 135 3.22 5.22 5.38
CA GLU A 135 3.38 5.63 3.99
C GLU A 135 4.84 5.90 3.66
N TYR A 136 5.30 5.26 2.60
CA TYR A 136 6.65 5.41 2.06
C TYR A 136 6.62 5.93 0.63
N LEU A 137 7.73 6.53 0.22
CA LEU A 137 7.98 6.96 -1.15
C LEU A 137 9.37 6.47 -1.56
N ALA A 138 9.51 6.07 -2.82
CA ALA A 138 10.79 5.80 -3.44
C ALA A 138 10.82 6.35 -4.86
N TYR A 139 12.02 6.59 -5.39
CA TYR A 139 12.20 7.10 -6.75
C TYR A 139 12.78 6.03 -7.66
N SER A 140 12.26 5.96 -8.88
CA SER A 140 12.73 5.06 -9.92
C SER A 140 12.59 5.65 -11.31
N CYS A 141 13.67 5.59 -12.09
CA CYS A 141 13.63 5.85 -13.53
C CYS A 141 13.62 4.55 -14.36
N GLU A 142 13.41 3.40 -13.72
CA GLU A 142 13.32 2.10 -14.40
C GLU A 142 12.07 2.03 -15.28
N LYS A 143 12.18 1.31 -16.40
CA LYS A 143 11.04 1.01 -17.27
C LYS A 143 10.18 -0.11 -16.66
N LEU A 144 8.94 -0.25 -17.15
CA LEU A 144 7.99 -1.23 -16.62
C LEU A 144 8.52 -2.67 -16.68
N GLU A 145 9.29 -3.01 -17.68
CA GLU A 145 9.88 -4.35 -17.89
C GLU A 145 10.91 -4.74 -16.83
N ALA A 146 11.39 -3.79 -16.03
CA ALA A 146 12.29 -4.07 -14.90
C ALA A 146 11.57 -4.70 -13.71
N TYR A 147 10.25 -4.51 -13.62
CA TYR A 147 9.42 -5.00 -12.53
C TYR A 147 8.80 -6.35 -12.88
N THR A 148 8.74 -7.23 -11.88
CA THR A 148 8.10 -8.56 -12.03
C THR A 148 7.03 -8.71 -10.95
N LYS A 149 5.79 -8.96 -11.38
CA LYS A 149 4.67 -9.09 -10.46
C LYS A 149 4.52 -10.49 -9.88
N GLN A 150 4.00 -10.59 -8.67
CA GLN A 150 3.55 -11.84 -8.06
C GLN A 150 2.09 -12.10 -8.48
N ASP A 151 1.86 -13.12 -9.29
CA ASP A 151 0.54 -13.41 -9.91
C ASP A 151 -0.59 -13.71 -8.92
N SER A 152 -0.28 -14.08 -7.68
CA SER A 152 -1.28 -14.29 -6.63
C SER A 152 -1.78 -12.98 -6.05
N GLU A 153 -0.94 -11.93 -6.02
CA GLU A 153 -1.20 -10.66 -5.37
C GLU A 153 -1.55 -9.55 -6.38
N VAL A 154 -0.86 -9.53 -7.52
CA VAL A 154 -0.91 -8.45 -8.51
C VAL A 154 -1.36 -8.98 -9.87
N GLU A 155 -2.43 -8.43 -10.42
CA GLU A 155 -2.90 -8.73 -11.77
C GLU A 155 -2.02 -8.03 -12.81
N LYS A 156 -1.76 -6.73 -12.58
CA LYS A 156 -1.02 -5.90 -13.51
C LYS A 156 -0.25 -4.80 -12.78
N LEU A 157 0.98 -4.53 -13.25
CA LEU A 157 1.73 -3.30 -12.94
C LEU A 157 1.65 -2.35 -14.13
N PHE A 158 1.55 -1.05 -13.89
CA PHE A 158 1.53 -0.03 -14.92
C PHE A 158 1.91 1.34 -14.37
N PHE A 159 2.44 2.20 -15.24
CA PHE A 159 2.65 3.59 -14.90
C PHE A 159 1.40 4.42 -15.21
N MET A 160 1.07 5.37 -14.33
CA MET A 160 0.02 6.35 -14.50
C MET A 160 0.56 7.74 -14.15
N ASP A 161 0.15 8.76 -14.89
CA ASP A 161 0.51 10.14 -14.57
C ASP A 161 0.01 10.52 -13.18
N TYR A 162 0.86 11.14 -12.37
CA TYR A 162 0.52 11.45 -10.99
C TYR A 162 -0.73 12.32 -10.84
N GLU A 163 -0.93 13.28 -11.75
CA GLU A 163 -2.13 14.11 -11.76
C GLU A 163 -3.41 13.30 -12.03
N ASP A 164 -3.32 12.25 -12.83
CA ASP A 164 -4.47 11.36 -13.08
C ASP A 164 -4.72 10.43 -11.88
N VAL A 165 -3.66 9.97 -11.20
CA VAL A 165 -3.78 9.26 -9.90
C VAL A 165 -4.48 10.17 -8.87
N LYS A 166 -4.08 11.44 -8.75
CA LYS A 166 -4.74 12.41 -7.85
C LYS A 166 -6.21 12.57 -8.18
N LYS A 167 -6.56 12.76 -9.45
CA LYS A 167 -7.96 12.89 -9.90
C LYS A 167 -8.76 11.65 -9.56
N MET A 168 -8.22 10.45 -9.84
CA MET A 168 -8.86 9.17 -9.54
C MET A 168 -9.20 9.07 -8.04
N ILE A 169 -8.27 9.44 -7.16
CA ILE A 169 -8.44 9.40 -5.71
C ILE A 169 -9.46 10.44 -5.24
N ILE A 170 -9.32 11.70 -5.68
CA ILE A 170 -10.20 12.83 -5.28
C ILE A 170 -11.64 12.58 -5.74
N ASN A 171 -11.83 12.07 -6.95
CA ASN A 171 -13.13 11.75 -7.51
C ASN A 171 -13.74 10.44 -6.96
N LYS A 172 -13.00 9.72 -6.12
CA LYS A 172 -13.43 8.44 -5.53
C LYS A 172 -13.88 7.44 -6.59
N GLU A 173 -13.07 7.30 -7.64
CA GLU A 173 -13.41 6.40 -8.74
C GLU A 173 -13.60 4.96 -8.24
N LYS A 174 -14.60 4.25 -8.76
CA LYS A 174 -15.00 2.92 -8.28
C LYS A 174 -13.87 1.88 -8.30
N LYS A 175 -12.92 2.03 -9.20
CA LYS A 175 -11.74 1.16 -9.30
C LYS A 175 -10.60 1.55 -8.38
N CYS A 176 -10.65 2.73 -7.74
CA CYS A 176 -9.60 3.20 -6.85
C CYS A 176 -9.81 2.62 -5.45
N ARG A 177 -8.81 1.89 -4.96
CA ARG A 177 -8.83 1.34 -3.60
C ARG A 177 -8.48 2.39 -2.55
N ILE A 178 -7.70 3.40 -2.92
CA ILE A 178 -7.18 4.42 -2.02
C ILE A 178 -8.34 5.35 -1.59
N PRO A 179 -8.71 5.39 -0.29
CA PRO A 179 -9.83 6.21 0.16
C PRO A 179 -9.44 7.70 0.16
N TYR A 180 -10.33 8.58 -0.29
CA TYR A 180 -10.12 10.01 -0.17
C TYR A 180 -10.68 10.54 1.15
N ASN A 181 -9.79 10.97 2.03
CA ASN A 181 -10.08 11.57 3.33
C ASN A 181 -9.03 12.65 3.66
N LYS A 182 -9.06 13.23 4.87
CA LYS A 182 -8.12 14.28 5.30
C LYS A 182 -6.65 13.80 5.29
N ASP A 183 -6.42 12.53 5.61
CA ASP A 183 -5.07 11.96 5.74
C ASP A 183 -4.50 11.67 4.35
N THR A 184 -5.31 11.15 3.43
CA THR A 184 -4.95 10.98 2.03
C THR A 184 -4.71 12.32 1.34
N LYS A 185 -5.52 13.36 1.66
CA LYS A 185 -5.27 14.71 1.16
C LYS A 185 -3.88 15.21 1.59
N LYS A 186 -3.53 15.06 2.88
CA LYS A 186 -2.21 15.41 3.39
C LYS A 186 -1.09 14.61 2.72
N LEU A 187 -1.31 13.32 2.47
CA LEU A 187 -0.34 12.47 1.74
C LEU A 187 -0.11 13.00 0.33
N LEU A 188 -1.15 13.34 -0.41
CA LEU A 188 -1.03 13.93 -1.74
C LEU A 188 -0.28 15.27 -1.72
N GLU A 189 -0.53 16.14 -0.73
CA GLU A 189 0.24 17.38 -0.53
C GLU A 189 1.74 17.11 -0.27
N LEU A 190 2.08 16.06 0.48
CA LEU A 190 3.46 15.66 0.69
C LEU A 190 4.11 15.16 -0.61
N ILE A 191 3.39 14.36 -1.40
CA ILE A 191 3.86 13.88 -2.70
C ILE A 191 4.01 15.05 -3.69
N ASP A 192 3.08 16.02 -3.70
CA ASP A 192 3.19 17.25 -4.49
C ASP A 192 4.49 18.00 -4.18
N ASN A 193 4.81 18.18 -2.90
CA ASN A 193 6.05 18.83 -2.47
C ASN A 193 7.30 18.07 -2.95
N GLU A 194 7.26 16.74 -2.93
CA GLU A 194 8.34 15.91 -3.42
C GLU A 194 8.55 15.99 -4.94
N LEU A 195 7.47 16.14 -5.69
CA LEU A 195 7.51 16.18 -7.15
C LEU A 195 7.71 17.58 -7.72
N TYR A 196 7.22 18.60 -7.01
CA TYR A 196 7.13 19.96 -7.56
C TYR A 196 7.74 21.03 -6.64
N GLY A 197 8.14 20.68 -5.38
CA GLY A 197 8.61 21.65 -4.38
C GLY A 197 9.86 22.42 -4.78
N GLU A 198 10.76 21.83 -5.54
CA GLU A 198 11.99 22.49 -6.02
C GLU A 198 11.70 23.59 -7.07
N ILE A 199 10.53 23.55 -7.73
CA ILE A 199 10.16 24.54 -8.73
C ILE A 199 9.74 25.88 -8.11
N GLN A 200 9.29 25.89 -6.85
CA GLN A 200 8.91 27.12 -6.16
C GLN A 200 10.10 27.94 -5.68
N LEU A 201 11.18 27.28 -5.23
CA LEU A 201 12.39 27.96 -4.74
C LEU A 201 13.15 28.71 -5.87
N THR A 202 13.04 28.27 -7.13
CA THR A 202 13.70 28.92 -8.27
C THR A 202 12.89 30.08 -8.87
N LYS A 203 11.63 30.29 -8.49
CA LYS A 203 10.79 31.38 -8.99
C LYS A 203 10.79 32.62 -8.10
N GLU A 204 11.21 32.50 -6.85
CA GLU A 204 11.29 33.63 -5.91
C GLU A 204 12.66 34.33 -5.87
N GLU A 205 13.68 33.82 -6.60
CA GLU A 205 15.01 34.43 -6.68
C GLU A 205 15.31 35.08 -8.05
N LYS A 206 14.30 35.60 -8.76
CA LYS A 206 14.56 36.43 -9.95
C LYS A 206 13.79 37.74 -9.93
#